data_8da5ec847d018166041b47eb42f866d6
#
_entry.id   8da5ec847d018166041b47eb42f866d6
#
_cell.length_a   1.000
_cell.length_b   1.000
_cell.length_c   1.000
_cell.angle_alpha   90.00
_cell.angle_beta   90.00
_cell.angle_gamma   90.00
#
_symmetry.space_group_name_H-M   'P 1'
#
loop_
_entity.id
_entity.type
_entity.pdbx_description
1 polymer ?
#
loop_
_entity_poly.entity_id
_entity_poly.type
_entity_poly.pdbx_seq_one_letter_code
_entity_poly.pdbx_strand_id
1 'polypeptide(L)'
;YTDSKANAGTTYYYKVKALAADGTDSSLSAAVAITCRCARPVVKTDYWASTGKPYIKWDAVDGAGKYYIYRSGTKNGTYTLLGTTTATNYTDSKANAGYTYYYKVQAISSALTMAKVYLSPSNQTDNCYAYGNTNEAVQCGKIADSCRIALERSGVTVQVGHMPSMQDKCKESNAFGADLHVPIHTNAFNGTVTGTRMFCFNSSGEGMKACKAIFNRLAPVTPGTSENIRVDASLYEVRVPSAPTAYIECEFHDNATTAKWIVEHTVDIGEAIARGICDYFGVTYKEKEQPKPAA
;
A
#
# COMPACT_ATOMS: atom_id res chain seq x y z
N TYR A 1 -6.40 -16.75 26.42
CA TYR A 1 -6.82 -15.36 26.13
C TYR A 1 -7.12 -15.22 24.64
N THR A 2 -8.19 -14.53 24.31
CA THR A 2 -8.55 -14.17 22.93
C THR A 2 -8.54 -12.65 22.80
N ASP A 3 -7.76 -12.14 21.86
CA ASP A 3 -7.78 -10.72 21.53
C ASP A 3 -8.88 -10.43 20.51
N SER A 4 -10.04 -10.00 21.00
CA SER A 4 -11.21 -9.68 20.17
C SER A 4 -11.08 -8.34 19.42
N LYS A 5 -10.03 -7.56 19.71
CA LYS A 5 -9.76 -6.27 19.07
C LYS A 5 -8.70 -6.37 17.98
N ALA A 6 -8.12 -7.56 17.77
CA ALA A 6 -7.10 -7.76 16.75
C ALA A 6 -7.70 -7.66 15.32
N ASN A 7 -7.14 -6.79 14.50
CA ASN A 7 -7.57 -6.55 13.13
C ASN A 7 -7.02 -7.62 12.17
N ALA A 8 -7.84 -8.12 11.28
CA ALA A 8 -7.43 -9.08 10.26
C ALA A 8 -6.30 -8.51 9.37
N GLY A 9 -5.30 -9.34 9.09
CA GLY A 9 -4.11 -8.97 8.32
C GLY A 9 -2.99 -8.33 9.13
N THR A 10 -3.24 -7.92 10.37
CA THR A 10 -2.24 -7.29 11.25
C THR A 10 -1.46 -8.35 12.04
N THR A 11 -0.14 -8.18 12.14
CA THR A 11 0.71 -9.02 13.00
C THR A 11 0.84 -8.39 14.37
N TYR A 12 0.48 -9.14 15.41
CA TYR A 12 0.60 -8.75 16.81
C TYR A 12 1.67 -9.58 17.49
N TYR A 13 2.31 -8.98 18.50
CA TYR A 13 3.33 -9.61 19.32
C TYR A 13 2.82 -9.70 20.75
N TYR A 14 2.69 -10.91 21.27
CA TYR A 14 2.17 -11.16 22.60
C TYR A 14 3.26 -11.64 23.54
N LYS A 15 3.18 -11.18 24.78
CA LYS A 15 3.97 -11.68 25.92
C LYS A 15 3.02 -11.99 27.07
N VAL A 16 3.33 -12.98 27.83
CA VAL A 16 2.56 -13.41 29.01
C VAL A 16 3.41 -13.29 30.25
N LYS A 17 2.79 -12.90 31.35
CA LYS A 17 3.37 -12.86 32.71
C LYS A 17 2.46 -13.64 33.66
N ALA A 18 3.03 -14.50 34.47
CA ALA A 18 2.32 -15.16 35.54
C ALA A 18 2.32 -14.26 36.78
N LEU A 19 1.19 -14.23 37.48
CA LEU A 19 1.00 -13.56 38.79
C LEU A 19 0.76 -14.62 39.84
N ALA A 20 1.56 -14.65 40.88
CA ALA A 20 1.33 -15.52 42.01
C ALA A 20 0.30 -14.91 42.97
N ALA A 21 -0.34 -15.75 43.79
CA ALA A 21 -1.35 -15.30 44.75
C ALA A 21 -0.80 -14.35 45.85
N ASP A 22 0.50 -14.39 46.07
CA ASP A 22 1.23 -13.51 46.99
C ASP A 22 1.64 -12.17 46.42
N GLY A 23 1.26 -11.89 45.13
CA GLY A 23 1.58 -10.66 44.41
C GLY A 23 2.97 -10.64 43.77
N THR A 24 3.72 -11.73 43.81
CA THR A 24 4.98 -11.84 43.07
C THR A 24 4.74 -12.17 41.58
N ASP A 25 5.53 -11.59 40.72
CA ASP A 25 5.40 -11.70 39.28
C ASP A 25 6.55 -12.51 38.65
N SER A 26 6.26 -13.31 37.64
CA SER A 26 7.32 -13.79 36.75
C SER A 26 7.83 -12.68 35.85
N SER A 27 9.02 -12.84 35.28
CA SER A 27 9.40 -12.04 34.11
C SER A 27 8.46 -12.30 32.92
N LEU A 28 8.35 -11.35 32.00
CA LEU A 28 7.59 -11.54 30.77
C LEU A 28 8.19 -12.69 29.95
N SER A 29 7.34 -13.50 29.31
CA SER A 29 7.77 -14.50 28.33
C SER A 29 8.50 -13.84 27.14
N ALA A 30 9.19 -14.65 26.34
CA ALA A 30 9.58 -14.23 25.00
C ALA A 30 8.35 -13.78 24.19
N ALA A 31 8.54 -12.82 23.28
CA ALA A 31 7.47 -12.38 22.38
C ALA A 31 7.12 -13.46 21.36
N VAL A 32 5.83 -13.72 21.17
CA VAL A 32 5.29 -14.58 20.12
C VAL A 32 4.52 -13.73 19.13
N ALA A 33 4.85 -13.83 17.85
CA ALA A 33 4.17 -13.13 16.78
C ALA A 33 3.04 -13.99 16.21
N ILE A 34 1.90 -13.36 15.92
CA ILE A 34 0.79 -13.98 15.17
C ILE A 34 0.12 -12.94 14.28
N THR A 35 -0.13 -13.32 13.01
CA THR A 35 -0.92 -12.51 12.09
C THR A 35 -2.39 -12.89 12.20
N CYS A 36 -3.25 -11.92 12.53
CA CYS A 36 -4.68 -12.12 12.60
C CYS A 36 -5.23 -12.46 11.19
N ARG A 37 -6.11 -13.44 11.09
CA ARG A 37 -6.75 -13.87 9.84
C ARG A 37 -8.21 -13.41 9.81
N CYS A 38 -8.73 -13.17 8.59
CA CYS A 38 -10.17 -13.00 8.41
C CYS A 38 -10.94 -14.22 8.94
N ALA A 39 -12.14 -13.98 9.45
CA ALA A 39 -13.07 -15.03 9.81
C ALA A 39 -13.39 -15.89 8.57
N ARG A 40 -13.78 -17.14 8.82
CA ARG A 40 -14.20 -18.04 7.74
C ARG A 40 -15.59 -17.66 7.25
N PRO A 41 -15.79 -17.39 5.93
CA PRO A 41 -17.11 -17.16 5.39
C PRO A 41 -18.06 -18.37 5.59
N VAL A 42 -19.30 -18.11 5.96
CA VAL A 42 -20.36 -19.11 5.99
C VAL A 42 -21.03 -19.11 4.61
N VAL A 43 -20.78 -20.16 3.83
CA VAL A 43 -21.21 -20.24 2.43
C VAL A 43 -22.59 -20.85 2.34
N LYS A 44 -23.48 -20.18 1.61
CA LYS A 44 -24.81 -20.67 1.20
C LYS A 44 -24.81 -20.86 -0.31
N THR A 45 -25.45 -21.91 -0.79
CA THR A 45 -25.53 -22.24 -2.22
C THR A 45 -26.97 -22.16 -2.70
N ASP A 46 -27.14 -21.75 -3.95
CA ASP A 46 -28.40 -21.64 -4.65
C ASP A 46 -28.14 -21.80 -6.18
N TYR A 47 -29.14 -21.58 -7.01
CA TYR A 47 -28.99 -21.53 -8.45
C TYR A 47 -29.36 -20.15 -8.99
N TRP A 48 -28.61 -19.68 -9.97
CA TRP A 48 -28.96 -18.44 -10.68
C TRP A 48 -30.20 -18.68 -11.52
N ALA A 49 -31.29 -17.98 -11.21
CA ALA A 49 -32.64 -18.29 -11.74
C ALA A 49 -32.71 -18.33 -13.27
N SER A 50 -32.01 -17.46 -13.99
CA SER A 50 -32.04 -17.38 -15.45
C SER A 50 -31.22 -18.44 -16.17
N THR A 51 -30.23 -19.06 -15.53
CA THR A 51 -29.27 -19.98 -16.17
C THR A 51 -29.15 -21.33 -15.51
N GLY A 52 -29.75 -21.55 -14.34
CA GLY A 52 -29.58 -22.77 -13.54
C GLY A 52 -28.14 -23.03 -13.05
N LYS A 53 -27.25 -22.09 -13.23
CA LYS A 53 -25.85 -22.22 -12.77
C LYS A 53 -25.75 -22.10 -11.26
N PRO A 54 -24.80 -22.82 -10.60
CA PRO A 54 -24.57 -22.69 -9.17
C PRO A 54 -24.27 -21.25 -8.80
N TYR A 55 -24.97 -20.73 -7.81
CA TYR A 55 -24.83 -19.41 -7.24
C TYR A 55 -24.45 -19.56 -5.76
N ILE A 56 -23.35 -18.96 -5.39
CA ILE A 56 -22.75 -19.07 -4.07
C ILE A 56 -22.79 -17.69 -3.43
N LYS A 57 -23.26 -17.61 -2.19
CA LYS A 57 -23.33 -16.35 -1.43
C LYS A 57 -22.85 -16.55 0.00
N TRP A 58 -22.36 -15.51 0.60
CA TRP A 58 -21.90 -15.46 2.01
C TRP A 58 -22.10 -14.05 2.57
N ASP A 59 -22.07 -13.94 3.87
CA ASP A 59 -22.11 -12.64 4.54
C ASP A 59 -20.73 -11.97 4.47
N ALA A 60 -20.70 -10.63 4.46
CA ALA A 60 -19.44 -9.89 4.46
C ALA A 60 -18.60 -10.27 5.68
N VAL A 61 -17.32 -10.49 5.46
CA VAL A 61 -16.35 -10.79 6.51
C VAL A 61 -15.57 -9.52 6.83
N ASP A 62 -15.57 -9.12 8.08
CA ASP A 62 -14.86 -7.93 8.54
C ASP A 62 -13.37 -8.00 8.20
N GLY A 63 -12.83 -6.89 7.69
CA GLY A 63 -11.45 -6.78 7.22
C GLY A 63 -11.13 -7.54 5.92
N ALA A 64 -12.11 -8.15 5.24
CA ALA A 64 -11.89 -8.79 3.95
C ALA A 64 -11.90 -7.77 2.81
N GLY A 65 -10.83 -7.76 2.00
CA GLY A 65 -10.75 -6.97 0.77
C GLY A 65 -11.19 -7.73 -0.49
N LYS A 66 -11.10 -9.05 -0.47
CA LYS A 66 -11.57 -9.94 -1.55
C LYS A 66 -11.80 -11.36 -1.06
N TYR A 67 -12.38 -12.19 -1.92
CA TYR A 67 -12.65 -13.60 -1.66
C TYR A 67 -12.10 -14.47 -2.77
N TYR A 68 -11.49 -15.57 -2.39
CA TYR A 68 -11.11 -16.66 -3.28
C TYR A 68 -12.16 -17.74 -3.23
N ILE A 69 -12.64 -18.18 -4.39
CA ILE A 69 -13.62 -19.23 -4.54
C ILE A 69 -12.92 -20.48 -5.07
N TYR A 70 -13.09 -21.58 -4.36
CA TYR A 70 -12.52 -22.88 -4.73
C TYR A 70 -13.63 -23.86 -5.02
N ARG A 71 -13.41 -24.75 -5.99
CA ARG A 71 -14.36 -25.80 -6.41
C ARG A 71 -13.70 -27.17 -6.38
N SER A 72 -14.47 -28.17 -6.02
CA SER A 72 -14.12 -29.60 -6.15
C SER A 72 -15.32 -30.39 -6.68
N GLY A 73 -15.08 -31.51 -7.40
CA GLY A 73 -16.10 -32.48 -7.77
C GLY A 73 -16.48 -33.41 -6.63
N THR A 74 -15.74 -33.47 -5.54
CA THR A 74 -16.03 -34.32 -4.38
C THR A 74 -15.86 -33.55 -3.07
N LYS A 75 -16.67 -33.90 -2.05
CA LYS A 75 -16.70 -33.18 -0.76
C LYS A 75 -15.34 -33.12 -0.07
N ASN A 76 -14.60 -34.22 -0.11
CA ASN A 76 -13.31 -34.35 0.58
C ASN A 76 -12.11 -34.37 -0.39
N GLY A 77 -12.33 -33.98 -1.66
CA GLY A 77 -11.30 -33.94 -2.68
C GLY A 77 -10.44 -32.69 -2.67
N THR A 78 -9.57 -32.60 -3.65
CA THR A 78 -8.75 -31.39 -3.89
C THR A 78 -9.63 -30.27 -4.42
N TYR A 79 -9.55 -29.11 -3.79
CA TYR A 79 -10.23 -27.89 -4.21
C TYR A 79 -9.27 -27.03 -5.03
N THR A 80 -9.66 -26.68 -6.24
CA THR A 80 -8.91 -25.79 -7.13
C THR A 80 -9.52 -24.39 -7.13
N LEU A 81 -8.68 -23.37 -7.27
CA LEU A 81 -9.14 -21.99 -7.36
C LEU A 81 -9.98 -21.82 -8.63
N LEU A 82 -11.24 -21.45 -8.46
CA LEU A 82 -12.20 -21.20 -9.53
C LEU A 82 -12.20 -19.74 -9.98
N GLY A 83 -12.10 -18.81 -9.04
CA GLY A 83 -12.11 -17.38 -9.31
C GLY A 83 -11.93 -16.53 -8.04
N THR A 84 -11.97 -15.23 -8.27
CA THR A 84 -11.86 -14.21 -7.22
C THR A 84 -12.96 -13.16 -7.37
N THR A 85 -13.42 -12.56 -6.28
CA THR A 85 -14.41 -11.48 -6.29
C THR A 85 -14.23 -10.59 -5.06
N THR A 86 -14.62 -9.32 -5.17
CA THR A 86 -14.80 -8.40 -4.06
C THR A 86 -16.24 -8.40 -3.53
N ALA A 87 -17.19 -8.94 -4.32
CA ALA A 87 -18.58 -9.11 -3.90
C ALA A 87 -18.72 -10.29 -2.94
N THR A 88 -19.83 -10.35 -2.23
CA THR A 88 -20.20 -11.45 -1.32
C THR A 88 -20.97 -12.59 -1.99
N ASN A 89 -20.80 -12.72 -3.31
CA ASN A 89 -21.41 -13.76 -4.11
C ASN A 89 -20.54 -14.11 -5.33
N TYR A 90 -20.83 -15.27 -5.93
CA TYR A 90 -20.16 -15.74 -7.13
C TYR A 90 -21.05 -16.73 -7.90
N THR A 91 -21.12 -16.59 -9.22
CA THR A 91 -21.81 -17.55 -10.10
C THR A 91 -20.78 -18.41 -10.83
N ASP A 92 -20.88 -19.73 -10.70
CA ASP A 92 -20.02 -20.64 -11.45
C ASP A 92 -20.56 -20.87 -12.85
N SER A 93 -20.22 -19.99 -13.77
CA SER A 93 -20.60 -20.08 -15.18
C SER A 93 -20.02 -21.31 -15.91
N LYS A 94 -18.97 -21.92 -15.35
CA LYS A 94 -18.29 -23.10 -15.92
C LYS A 94 -18.81 -24.43 -15.39
N ALA A 95 -19.81 -24.43 -14.50
CA ALA A 95 -20.43 -25.66 -14.02
C ALA A 95 -21.28 -26.35 -15.12
N ASN A 96 -21.19 -27.66 -15.23
CA ASN A 96 -21.99 -28.46 -16.16
C ASN A 96 -23.27 -28.96 -15.48
N ALA A 97 -24.35 -29.02 -16.22
CA ALA A 97 -25.61 -29.59 -15.75
C ALA A 97 -25.44 -31.08 -15.42
N GLY A 98 -26.13 -31.55 -14.39
CA GLY A 98 -26.11 -32.96 -13.96
C GLY A 98 -24.91 -33.33 -13.06
N TYR A 99 -23.97 -32.40 -12.80
CA TYR A 99 -22.82 -32.63 -11.92
C TYR A 99 -23.02 -31.97 -10.58
N THR A 100 -22.55 -32.63 -9.50
CA THR A 100 -22.49 -32.05 -8.16
C THR A 100 -21.14 -31.44 -7.94
N TYR A 101 -21.11 -30.17 -7.48
CA TYR A 101 -19.90 -29.45 -7.14
C TYR A 101 -19.92 -29.00 -5.68
N TYR A 102 -18.74 -28.96 -5.08
CA TYR A 102 -18.50 -28.50 -3.72
C TYR A 102 -17.66 -27.24 -3.74
N TYR A 103 -18.07 -26.23 -2.95
CA TYR A 103 -17.43 -24.92 -2.95
C TYR A 103 -16.87 -24.60 -1.57
N LYS A 104 -15.73 -23.91 -1.57
CA LYS A 104 -15.14 -23.26 -0.39
C LYS A 104 -14.87 -21.81 -0.75
N VAL A 105 -15.07 -20.92 0.21
CA VAL A 105 -14.72 -19.50 0.09
C VAL A 105 -13.72 -19.15 1.18
N GLN A 106 -12.69 -18.44 0.79
CA GLN A 106 -11.67 -17.90 1.68
C GLN A 106 -11.71 -16.38 1.63
N ALA A 107 -11.96 -15.74 2.75
CA ALA A 107 -11.80 -14.30 2.88
C ALA A 107 -10.29 -13.97 2.95
N ILE A 108 -9.88 -13.01 2.16
CA ILE A 108 -8.52 -12.46 2.13
C ILE A 108 -8.60 -11.06 2.69
N SER A 109 -7.83 -10.79 3.74
CA SER A 109 -7.76 -9.46 4.34
C SER A 109 -7.37 -8.41 3.29
N SER A 110 -7.98 -7.25 3.35
CA SER A 110 -7.54 -6.08 2.58
C SER A 110 -6.08 -5.73 2.85
N ALA A 111 -5.60 -5.96 4.06
CA ALA A 111 -4.18 -5.81 4.43
C ALA A 111 -3.27 -6.94 3.89
N LEU A 112 -3.84 -8.10 3.45
CA LEU A 112 -3.12 -9.24 2.87
C LEU A 112 -3.21 -9.32 1.33
N THR A 113 -4.00 -8.49 0.68
CA THR A 113 -3.78 -8.21 -0.73
C THR A 113 -2.47 -7.43 -0.78
N MET A 114 -1.38 -8.06 -1.21
CA MET A 114 -0.11 -7.36 -1.37
C MET A 114 -0.37 -6.15 -2.25
N ALA A 115 -0.49 -4.97 -1.62
CA ALA A 115 -0.70 -3.72 -2.32
C ALA A 115 0.41 -3.58 -3.37
N LYS A 116 0.05 -3.24 -4.57
CA LYS A 116 0.98 -2.98 -5.66
C LYS A 116 1.16 -1.49 -5.83
N VAL A 117 2.33 -0.99 -5.57
CA VAL A 117 2.66 0.43 -5.68
C VAL A 117 3.65 0.64 -6.83
N TYR A 118 3.29 1.52 -7.73
CA TYR A 118 4.20 1.99 -8.77
C TYR A 118 4.77 3.34 -8.36
N LEU A 119 6.09 3.38 -8.13
CA LEU A 119 6.83 4.61 -7.86
C LEU A 119 7.35 5.17 -9.17
N SER A 120 7.01 6.42 -9.47
CA SER A 120 7.39 7.12 -10.70
C SER A 120 8.32 8.29 -10.36
N PRO A 121 9.63 8.05 -10.11
CA PRO A 121 10.56 9.14 -9.84
C PRO A 121 10.71 10.03 -11.07
N SER A 122 10.89 11.33 -10.84
CA SER A 122 11.19 12.30 -11.91
C SER A 122 12.40 11.86 -12.73
N ASN A 123 12.33 12.11 -14.03
CA ASN A 123 13.44 11.90 -14.95
C ASN A 123 13.97 13.23 -15.53
N GLN A 124 13.67 14.36 -14.89
CA GLN A 124 14.08 15.70 -15.32
C GLN A 124 15.55 15.96 -14.93
N THR A 125 16.44 15.77 -15.89
CA THR A 125 17.88 15.98 -15.70
C THR A 125 18.31 17.45 -15.76
N ASP A 126 17.49 18.29 -16.39
CA ASP A 126 17.76 19.73 -16.57
C ASP A 126 17.36 20.56 -15.34
N ASN A 127 16.57 20.00 -14.44
CA ASN A 127 16.19 20.62 -13.18
C ASN A 127 17.33 20.50 -12.15
N CYS A 128 18.32 21.40 -12.26
CA CYS A 128 19.48 21.42 -11.38
C CYS A 128 19.12 21.96 -10.01
N TYR A 129 19.69 21.34 -8.97
CA TYR A 129 19.53 21.79 -7.60
C TYR A 129 20.43 22.99 -7.28
N ALA A 130 19.94 23.87 -6.43
CA ALA A 130 20.73 24.99 -5.90
C ALA A 130 21.88 24.54 -4.94
N TYR A 131 22.01 23.23 -4.70
CA TYR A 131 23.04 22.62 -3.86
C TYR A 131 23.45 21.23 -4.38
N GLY A 132 24.76 20.90 -4.24
CA GLY A 132 25.25 19.52 -4.38
C GLY A 132 25.61 19.10 -5.80
N ASN A 133 25.61 20.00 -6.79
CA ASN A 133 25.89 19.70 -8.20
C ASN A 133 25.15 18.45 -8.70
N THR A 134 23.84 18.42 -8.47
CA THR A 134 22.91 17.31 -8.76
C THR A 134 21.65 17.85 -9.41
N ASN A 135 20.74 16.96 -9.77
CA ASN A 135 19.47 17.31 -10.40
C ASN A 135 18.30 16.50 -9.84
N GLU A 136 17.09 16.83 -10.27
CA GLU A 136 15.86 16.24 -9.80
C GLU A 136 15.80 14.72 -10.06
N ALA A 137 16.19 14.28 -11.26
CA ALA A 137 16.18 12.86 -11.63
C ALA A 137 17.03 12.01 -10.68
N VAL A 138 18.23 12.49 -10.32
CA VAL A 138 19.14 11.78 -9.41
C VAL A 138 18.56 11.68 -8.01
N GLN A 139 18.04 12.77 -7.46
CA GLN A 139 17.57 12.77 -6.08
C GLN A 139 16.22 12.07 -5.93
N CYS A 140 15.28 12.27 -6.87
CA CYS A 140 14.00 11.54 -6.88
C CYS A 140 14.20 10.03 -7.07
N GLY A 141 15.20 9.61 -7.85
CA GLY A 141 15.60 8.20 -7.96
C GLY A 141 16.02 7.60 -6.61
N LYS A 142 16.90 8.30 -5.85
CA LYS A 142 17.31 7.86 -4.51
C LYS A 142 16.16 7.80 -3.52
N ILE A 143 15.26 8.77 -3.56
CA ILE A 143 14.05 8.80 -2.73
C ILE A 143 13.15 7.60 -3.06
N ALA A 144 12.92 7.33 -4.35
CA ALA A 144 12.11 6.20 -4.80
C ALA A 144 12.72 4.85 -4.39
N ASP A 145 14.05 4.68 -4.49
CA ASP A 145 14.73 3.47 -4.04
C ASP A 145 14.60 3.26 -2.53
N SER A 146 14.75 4.32 -1.74
CA SER A 146 14.57 4.26 -0.28
C SER A 146 13.13 3.91 0.08
N CYS A 147 12.15 4.51 -0.61
CA CYS A 147 10.73 4.21 -0.44
C CYS A 147 10.42 2.75 -0.82
N ARG A 148 10.96 2.26 -1.95
CA ARG A 148 10.81 0.86 -2.37
C ARG A 148 11.31 -0.11 -1.32
N ILE A 149 12.54 0.08 -0.81
CA ILE A 149 13.12 -0.79 0.22
C ILE A 149 12.24 -0.83 1.47
N ALA A 150 11.72 0.32 1.91
CA ALA A 150 10.86 0.42 3.08
C ALA A 150 9.49 -0.26 2.87
N LEU A 151 8.90 -0.12 1.69
CA LEU A 151 7.63 -0.74 1.31
C LEU A 151 7.77 -2.27 1.18
N GLU A 152 8.80 -2.76 0.49
CA GLU A 152 9.08 -4.19 0.34
C GLU A 152 9.35 -4.85 1.70
N ARG A 153 10.11 -4.18 2.58
CA ARG A 153 10.32 -4.60 3.98
C ARG A 153 8.98 -4.73 4.73
N SER A 154 8.00 -3.89 4.39
CA SER A 154 6.66 -3.90 4.99
C SER A 154 5.69 -4.87 4.31
N GLY A 155 6.10 -5.58 3.23
CA GLY A 155 5.30 -6.57 2.53
C GLY A 155 4.43 -5.99 1.40
N VAL A 156 4.75 -4.80 0.90
CA VAL A 156 4.13 -4.18 -0.27
C VAL A 156 4.91 -4.58 -1.53
N THR A 157 4.22 -4.91 -2.61
CA THR A 157 4.85 -5.17 -3.91
C THR A 157 5.10 -3.85 -4.62
N VAL A 158 6.34 -3.59 -5.02
CA VAL A 158 6.73 -2.30 -5.60
C VAL A 158 7.37 -2.49 -6.98
N GLN A 159 7.00 -1.62 -7.91
CA GLN A 159 7.74 -1.40 -9.15
C GLN A 159 8.18 0.06 -9.22
N VAL A 160 9.46 0.29 -9.53
CA VAL A 160 10.00 1.64 -9.78
C VAL A 160 10.09 1.85 -11.29
N GLY A 161 9.52 2.93 -11.77
CA GLY A 161 9.52 3.29 -13.19
C GLY A 161 10.86 3.90 -13.62
N HIS A 162 11.51 3.23 -14.57
CA HIS A 162 12.74 3.71 -15.20
C HIS A 162 12.55 4.14 -16.67
N MET A 163 11.29 4.20 -17.13
CA MET A 163 10.96 4.57 -18.49
C MET A 163 11.30 6.03 -18.79
N PRO A 164 11.70 6.36 -20.05
CA PRO A 164 12.20 7.68 -20.40
C PRO A 164 11.10 8.75 -20.46
N SER A 165 9.83 8.36 -20.59
CA SER A 165 8.70 9.30 -20.68
C SER A 165 7.63 9.04 -19.64
N MET A 166 6.90 10.10 -19.23
CA MET A 166 5.72 10.00 -18.38
C MET A 166 4.65 9.07 -18.98
N GLN A 167 4.51 9.09 -20.33
CA GLN A 167 3.56 8.25 -21.04
C GLN A 167 3.87 6.76 -20.87
N ASP A 168 5.13 6.40 -20.96
CA ASP A 168 5.56 5.01 -20.84
C ASP A 168 5.52 4.54 -19.39
N LYS A 169 5.85 5.40 -18.42
CA LYS A 169 5.66 5.12 -16.98
C LYS A 169 4.19 4.86 -16.64
N CYS A 170 3.25 5.66 -17.16
CA CYS A 170 1.82 5.41 -16.97
C CYS A 170 1.36 4.08 -17.59
N LYS A 171 1.84 3.73 -18.79
CA LYS A 171 1.57 2.42 -19.42
C LYS A 171 2.13 1.26 -18.59
N GLU A 172 3.37 1.40 -18.10
CA GLU A 172 4.03 0.41 -17.26
C GLU A 172 3.29 0.22 -15.94
N SER A 173 2.87 1.31 -15.29
CA SER A 173 2.04 1.28 -14.07
C SER A 173 0.71 0.52 -14.29
N ASN A 174 0.04 0.80 -15.42
CA ASN A 174 -1.21 0.11 -15.78
C ASN A 174 -0.98 -1.37 -16.09
N ALA A 175 0.11 -1.73 -16.79
CA ALA A 175 0.48 -3.11 -17.08
C ALA A 175 0.88 -3.89 -15.82
N PHE A 176 1.55 -3.25 -14.87
CA PHE A 176 1.86 -3.80 -13.55
C PHE A 176 0.60 -4.05 -12.72
N GLY A 177 -0.49 -3.36 -13.03
CA GLY A 177 -1.74 -3.40 -12.27
C GLY A 177 -1.57 -2.79 -10.89
N ALA A 178 -0.97 -1.58 -10.86
CA ALA A 178 -0.77 -0.82 -9.62
C ALA A 178 -2.11 -0.53 -8.92
N ASP A 179 -2.12 -0.61 -7.60
CA ASP A 179 -3.21 -0.17 -6.73
C ASP A 179 -3.04 1.30 -6.33
N LEU A 180 -1.80 1.83 -6.46
CA LEU A 180 -1.45 3.24 -6.28
C LEU A 180 -0.29 3.61 -7.20
N HIS A 181 -0.43 4.74 -7.91
CA HIS A 181 0.63 5.37 -8.71
C HIS A 181 1.18 6.58 -7.96
N VAL A 182 2.49 6.65 -7.77
CA VAL A 182 3.14 7.67 -6.93
C VAL A 182 4.26 8.36 -7.71
N PRO A 183 3.97 9.46 -8.42
CA PRO A 183 5.00 10.33 -8.95
C PRO A 183 5.77 11.01 -7.82
N ILE A 184 7.11 10.97 -7.90
CA ILE A 184 8.02 11.55 -6.90
C ILE A 184 8.85 12.62 -7.59
N HIS A 185 8.60 13.86 -7.22
CA HIS A 185 9.23 15.06 -7.75
C HIS A 185 9.76 15.96 -6.63
N THR A 186 10.51 16.98 -7.03
CA THR A 186 10.87 18.13 -6.21
C THR A 186 10.56 19.41 -6.97
N ASN A 187 10.04 20.40 -6.28
CA ASN A 187 9.49 21.62 -6.87
C ASN A 187 10.55 22.69 -7.11
N ALA A 188 10.21 23.68 -7.94
CA ALA A 188 10.93 24.92 -8.12
C ALA A 188 9.94 26.08 -8.31
N PHE A 189 10.32 27.30 -7.89
CA PHE A 189 9.51 28.48 -8.14
C PHE A 189 10.34 29.75 -8.26
N ASN A 190 10.84 30.31 -7.17
CA ASN A 190 11.57 31.60 -7.15
C ASN A 190 12.75 31.61 -6.18
N GLY A 191 13.22 30.45 -5.74
CA GLY A 191 14.33 30.31 -4.79
C GLY A 191 13.98 30.61 -3.33
N THR A 192 12.76 31.01 -3.01
CA THR A 192 12.35 31.41 -1.65
C THR A 192 11.20 30.56 -1.08
N VAL A 193 10.41 29.92 -1.93
CA VAL A 193 9.30 29.05 -1.51
C VAL A 193 9.86 27.71 -1.02
N THR A 194 9.23 27.18 0.02
CA THR A 194 9.61 25.90 0.65
C THR A 194 8.36 25.12 1.03
N GLY A 195 8.50 23.84 1.33
CA GLY A 195 7.43 22.99 1.83
C GLY A 195 6.95 21.92 0.86
N THR A 196 6.40 20.85 1.41
CA THR A 196 5.83 19.73 0.66
C THR A 196 4.53 20.17 -0.04
N ARG A 197 4.35 19.75 -1.29
CA ARG A 197 3.08 19.87 -2.01
C ARG A 197 2.68 18.51 -2.58
N MET A 198 1.38 18.27 -2.63
CA MET A 198 0.87 17.06 -3.25
C MET A 198 -0.32 17.37 -4.16
N PHE A 199 -0.49 16.52 -5.18
CA PHE A 199 -1.56 16.69 -6.16
C PHE A 199 -2.31 15.39 -6.38
N CYS A 200 -3.64 15.50 -6.55
CA CYS A 200 -4.52 14.40 -6.89
C CYS A 200 -5.59 14.82 -7.90
N PHE A 201 -6.30 13.84 -8.47
CA PHE A 201 -7.27 14.07 -9.52
C PHE A 201 -8.53 14.80 -9.05
N ASN A 202 -9.03 14.47 -7.86
CA ASN A 202 -10.25 15.08 -7.30
C ASN A 202 -10.19 15.16 -5.76
N SER A 203 -11.11 15.92 -5.16
CA SER A 203 -11.10 16.23 -3.73
C SER A 203 -11.64 15.13 -2.81
N SER A 204 -12.23 14.05 -3.34
CA SER A 204 -12.95 13.05 -2.55
C SER A 204 -12.60 11.60 -2.89
N GLY A 205 -11.73 11.35 -3.89
CA GLY A 205 -11.36 10.01 -4.34
C GLY A 205 -10.21 9.37 -3.55
N GLU A 206 -9.86 8.17 -3.95
CA GLU A 206 -8.75 7.40 -3.36
C GLU A 206 -7.41 8.12 -3.48
N GLY A 207 -7.17 8.87 -4.58
CA GLY A 207 -5.97 9.70 -4.72
C GLY A 207 -5.84 10.76 -3.63
N MET A 208 -6.95 11.43 -3.23
CA MET A 208 -6.95 12.39 -2.12
C MET A 208 -6.67 11.69 -0.78
N LYS A 209 -7.22 10.51 -0.56
CA LYS A 209 -6.95 9.73 0.66
C LYS A 209 -5.49 9.34 0.75
N ALA A 210 -4.91 8.86 -0.35
CA ALA A 210 -3.49 8.52 -0.43
C ALA A 210 -2.61 9.75 -0.22
N CYS A 211 -2.93 10.89 -0.87
CA CYS A 211 -2.24 12.15 -0.64
C CYS A 211 -2.26 12.56 0.83
N LYS A 212 -3.41 12.51 1.50
CA LYS A 212 -3.51 12.85 2.94
C LYS A 212 -2.66 11.93 3.82
N ALA A 213 -2.68 10.63 3.57
CA ALA A 213 -1.90 9.67 4.34
C ALA A 213 -0.38 9.92 4.17
N ILE A 214 0.08 10.13 2.94
CA ILE A 214 1.50 10.42 2.66
C ILE A 214 1.89 11.79 3.21
N PHE A 215 1.08 12.82 2.98
CA PHE A 215 1.32 14.19 3.45
C PHE A 215 1.48 14.25 4.97
N ASN A 216 0.63 13.55 5.71
CA ASN A 216 0.69 13.51 7.18
C ASN A 216 2.00 12.89 7.72
N ARG A 217 2.73 12.13 6.91
CA ARG A 217 4.02 11.54 7.26
C ARG A 217 5.20 12.34 6.72
N LEU A 218 5.06 12.93 5.54
CA LEU A 218 6.14 13.63 4.84
C LEU A 218 6.28 15.08 5.28
N ALA A 219 5.19 15.86 5.29
CA ALA A 219 5.23 17.28 5.61
C ALA A 219 5.86 17.63 6.97
N PRO A 220 5.61 16.83 8.06
CA PRO A 220 6.25 17.12 9.35
C PRO A 220 7.76 16.91 9.40
N VAL A 221 8.36 16.20 8.44
CA VAL A 221 9.81 15.97 8.42
C VAL A 221 10.54 16.90 7.47
N THR A 222 9.84 17.57 6.54
CA THR A 222 10.44 18.58 5.65
C THR A 222 10.62 19.92 6.38
N PRO A 223 11.65 20.69 6.03
CA PRO A 223 11.94 21.97 6.72
C PRO A 223 11.02 23.12 6.27
N GLY A 224 10.19 22.91 5.25
CA GLY A 224 9.39 23.97 4.64
C GLY A 224 8.08 24.25 5.36
N THR A 225 7.45 25.37 5.00
CA THR A 225 6.21 25.86 5.62
C THR A 225 5.05 26.08 4.65
N SER A 226 5.30 26.08 3.34
CA SER A 226 4.26 26.26 2.29
C SER A 226 3.64 24.94 1.87
N GLU A 227 3.01 24.27 2.81
CA GLU A 227 2.54 22.89 2.64
C GLU A 227 1.07 22.82 2.29
N ASN A 228 0.71 22.03 1.28
CA ASN A 228 -0.70 21.79 0.93
C ASN A 228 -0.90 20.57 0.02
N ILE A 229 -2.17 20.14 -0.03
CA ILE A 229 -2.66 19.17 -1.03
C ILE A 229 -3.61 19.91 -1.96
N ARG A 230 -3.42 19.76 -3.28
CA ARG A 230 -4.22 20.41 -4.32
C ARG A 230 -4.86 19.38 -5.24
N VAL A 231 -5.98 19.78 -5.82
CA VAL A 231 -6.58 19.05 -6.95
C VAL A 231 -6.02 19.66 -8.23
N ASP A 232 -5.36 18.84 -9.05
CA ASP A 232 -4.89 19.26 -10.36
C ASP A 232 -4.96 18.09 -11.37
N ALA A 233 -6.08 18.02 -12.08
CA ALA A 233 -6.33 17.06 -13.14
C ALA A 233 -5.60 17.39 -14.45
N SER A 234 -4.88 18.51 -14.56
CA SER A 234 -4.09 18.85 -15.75
C SER A 234 -2.77 18.06 -15.82
N LEU A 235 -2.23 17.65 -14.67
CA LEU A 235 -1.00 16.87 -14.59
C LEU A 235 -1.19 15.49 -15.24
N TYR A 236 -0.31 15.15 -16.17
CA TYR A 236 -0.42 13.92 -16.95
C TYR A 236 -0.45 12.67 -16.08
N GLU A 237 0.52 12.52 -15.17
CA GLU A 237 0.62 11.37 -14.25
C GLU A 237 -0.44 11.35 -13.14
N VAL A 238 -1.23 12.43 -12.99
CA VAL A 238 -2.42 12.43 -12.12
C VAL A 238 -3.64 11.90 -12.84
N ARG A 239 -3.76 12.17 -14.16
CA ARG A 239 -4.96 11.89 -14.96
C ARG A 239 -4.95 10.53 -15.64
N VAL A 240 -3.79 10.05 -16.10
CA VAL A 240 -3.69 8.94 -17.06
C VAL A 240 -3.57 7.55 -16.42
N PRO A 241 -2.91 7.37 -15.28
CA PRO A 241 -2.87 6.06 -14.62
C PRO A 241 -4.28 5.55 -14.29
N SER A 242 -4.49 4.23 -14.46
CA SER A 242 -5.74 3.57 -14.04
C SER A 242 -5.86 3.50 -12.52
N ALA A 243 -4.73 3.46 -11.82
CA ALA A 243 -4.66 3.52 -10.38
C ALA A 243 -4.92 4.94 -9.85
N PRO A 244 -5.45 5.09 -8.63
CA PRO A 244 -5.41 6.36 -7.91
C PRO A 244 -3.98 6.90 -7.89
N THR A 245 -3.83 8.22 -8.04
CA THR A 245 -2.51 8.87 -8.03
C THR A 245 -2.35 9.80 -6.84
N ALA A 246 -1.19 9.69 -6.19
CA ALA A 246 -0.69 10.62 -5.19
C ALA A 246 0.63 11.23 -5.71
N TYR A 247 0.54 12.36 -6.38
CA TYR A 247 1.68 13.07 -6.94
C TYR A 247 2.36 13.91 -5.85
N ILE A 248 3.67 13.76 -5.70
CA ILE A 248 4.44 14.36 -4.62
C ILE A 248 5.45 15.35 -5.18
N GLU A 249 5.46 16.56 -4.63
CA GLU A 249 6.55 17.52 -4.66
C GLU A 249 7.15 17.57 -3.27
N CYS A 250 8.26 16.85 -3.06
CA CYS A 250 8.80 16.61 -1.72
C CYS A 250 9.21 17.89 -1.00
N GLU A 251 9.87 18.80 -1.71
CA GLU A 251 10.38 20.09 -1.26
C GLU A 251 10.86 20.90 -2.47
N PHE A 252 11.34 22.10 -2.28
CA PHE A 252 11.83 22.99 -3.37
C PHE A 252 13.33 22.87 -3.56
N HIS A 253 13.77 22.44 -4.75
CA HIS A 253 15.18 22.23 -5.08
C HIS A 253 15.91 23.50 -5.58
N ASP A 254 15.17 24.57 -5.90
CA ASP A 254 15.73 25.88 -6.27
C ASP A 254 16.06 26.79 -5.09
N ASN A 255 15.66 26.41 -3.87
CA ASN A 255 16.10 27.03 -2.63
C ASN A 255 17.33 26.28 -2.08
N ALA A 256 18.44 26.99 -1.83
CA ALA A 256 19.70 26.35 -1.44
C ALA A 256 19.63 25.58 -0.11
N THR A 257 18.81 26.04 0.84
CA THR A 257 18.66 25.38 2.16
C THR A 257 17.88 24.08 2.01
N THR A 258 16.74 24.11 1.31
CA THR A 258 15.91 22.92 1.11
C THR A 258 16.53 21.95 0.11
N ALA A 259 17.24 22.43 -0.91
CA ALA A 259 18.04 21.61 -1.81
C ALA A 259 19.10 20.80 -1.07
N LYS A 260 19.83 21.45 -0.15
CA LYS A 260 20.80 20.77 0.72
C LYS A 260 20.11 19.72 1.56
N TRP A 261 19.00 20.08 2.20
CA TRP A 261 18.25 19.15 3.04
C TRP A 261 17.77 17.93 2.25
N ILE A 262 17.21 18.10 1.03
CA ILE A 262 16.80 16.97 0.19
C ILE A 262 17.98 16.03 -0.08
N VAL A 263 19.13 16.58 -0.48
CA VAL A 263 20.34 15.78 -0.82
C VAL A 263 20.81 14.95 0.38
N GLU A 264 20.73 15.50 1.58
CA GLU A 264 21.18 14.86 2.83
C GLU A 264 20.14 13.89 3.42
N HIS A 265 18.83 13.99 3.04
CA HIS A 265 17.72 13.26 3.67
C HIS A 265 16.89 12.40 2.71
N THR A 266 17.46 12.00 1.56
CA THR A 266 16.71 11.14 0.58
C THR A 266 16.16 9.86 1.20
N VAL A 267 16.86 9.30 2.19
CA VAL A 267 16.41 8.09 2.92
C VAL A 267 15.22 8.43 3.81
N ASP A 268 15.28 9.51 4.57
CA ASP A 268 14.20 9.91 5.49
C ASP A 268 12.93 10.28 4.74
N ILE A 269 13.06 10.96 3.59
CA ILE A 269 11.97 11.28 2.68
C ILE A 269 11.32 9.99 2.18
N GLY A 270 12.12 9.04 1.68
CA GLY A 270 11.62 7.75 1.18
C GLY A 270 10.90 6.92 2.25
N GLU A 271 11.46 6.88 3.47
CA GLU A 271 10.83 6.21 4.63
C GLU A 271 9.51 6.90 5.03
N ALA A 272 9.44 8.23 5.02
CA ALA A 272 8.21 8.98 5.33
C ALA A 272 7.11 8.72 4.29
N ILE A 273 7.44 8.73 2.99
CA ILE A 273 6.52 8.37 1.91
C ILE A 273 6.01 6.93 2.11
N ALA A 274 6.91 5.98 2.38
CA ALA A 274 6.55 4.58 2.60
C ALA A 274 5.62 4.38 3.81
N ARG A 275 5.84 5.10 4.92
CA ARG A 275 4.92 5.09 6.08
C ARG A 275 3.52 5.57 5.68
N GLY A 276 3.43 6.66 4.92
CA GLY A 276 2.17 7.20 4.45
C GLY A 276 1.44 6.25 3.50
N ILE A 277 2.16 5.57 2.61
CA ILE A 277 1.59 4.53 1.73
C ILE A 277 1.10 3.32 2.55
N CYS A 278 1.86 2.89 3.56
CA CYS A 278 1.43 1.84 4.48
C CYS A 278 0.15 2.25 5.25
N ASP A 279 0.09 3.49 5.74
CA ASP A 279 -1.12 4.02 6.41
C ASP A 279 -2.34 4.01 5.47
N TYR A 280 -2.16 4.40 4.20
CA TYR A 280 -3.22 4.40 3.20
C TYR A 280 -3.79 3.00 2.94
N PHE A 281 -2.92 2.00 2.84
CA PHE A 281 -3.33 0.61 2.62
C PHE A 281 -3.68 -0.16 3.90
N GLY A 282 -3.51 0.43 5.08
CA GLY A 282 -3.66 -0.29 6.35
C GLY A 282 -2.61 -1.39 6.56
N VAL A 283 -1.44 -1.26 5.93
CA VAL A 283 -0.31 -2.17 6.08
C VAL A 283 0.55 -1.74 7.27
N THR A 284 0.93 -2.68 8.13
CA THR A 284 1.85 -2.38 9.22
C THR A 284 3.23 -2.05 8.68
N TYR A 285 3.67 -0.81 8.87
CA TYR A 285 5.02 -0.39 8.52
C TYR A 285 6.06 -1.11 9.39
N LYS A 286 7.09 -1.68 8.75
CA LYS A 286 8.21 -2.31 9.46
C LYS A 286 9.39 -1.35 9.51
N GLU A 287 9.85 -1.08 10.73
CA GLU A 287 11.03 -0.24 10.96
C GLU A 287 12.31 -0.88 10.41
N LYS A 288 13.29 -0.05 10.10
CA LYS A 288 14.67 -0.51 9.86
C LYS A 288 15.18 -1.23 11.12
N GLU A 289 15.78 -2.40 10.95
CA GLU A 289 16.51 -3.01 12.06
C GLU A 289 17.66 -2.11 12.47
N GLN A 290 17.67 -1.69 13.74
CA GLN A 290 18.82 -1.00 14.31
C GLN A 290 20.01 -1.95 14.32
N PRO A 291 21.22 -1.52 13.89
CA PRO A 291 22.40 -2.35 14.04
C PRO A 291 22.55 -2.71 15.53
N LYS A 292 22.66 -4.03 15.80
CA LYS A 292 22.89 -4.52 17.17
C LYS A 292 24.16 -3.83 17.71
N PRO A 293 24.11 -3.23 18.92
CA PRO A 293 25.32 -2.67 19.50
C PRO A 293 26.42 -3.73 19.46
N ALA A 294 27.63 -3.33 19.00
CA ALA A 294 28.79 -4.18 19.06
C ALA A 294 29.00 -4.61 20.53
N ALA A 295 29.11 -5.94 20.73
CA ALA A 295 29.31 -6.53 22.05
C ALA A 295 30.71 -6.22 22.58
#